data_49e8ed8d30302ce08625a743fdf74c99
#
_entry.id   49e8ed8d30302ce08625a743fdf74c99
#
_cell.length_a   1.000
_cell.length_b   1.000
_cell.length_c   1.000
_cell.angle_alpha   90.00
_cell.angle_beta   90.00
_cell.angle_gamma   90.00
#
_symmetry.space_group_name_H-M   'P 1'
#
loop_
_entity.id
_entity.type
_entity.pdbx_description
1 polymer ?
#
loop_
_entity_poly.entity_id
_entity_poly.type
_entity_poly.pdbx_seq_one_letter_code
_entity_poly.pdbx_strand_id
1 'polypeptide(L)'
;MSLSVLIIGAGISGISAAEFLRREGVSVTLVDRVNPGDPEQTSYGNAGLLASSAIVPISSPGIWKKLPYYLFGKNSPLSINWLYLPKLLPWLIPFLKNTRKEKFLSVIDSLQSLTYDSIEHHLRLSKGTKASKYIKLGTWTLLYRDKHEFLSDSYENNLRKKYGFDFTELKQNELIERDPFLGSHYTFGAEFKNHGWLTSPSLYIKELANHFKNNGGKIIKKQVKEINKNKVTTEENEILEADKIVICAGAWSGQLLKSMKLKTNLETEMGYHLVLKDVNYMPQNPYAVSDLKFAITPMKNGLRCAGTTELGGLNAKPSFSRVNILREGIKKVYPKLEWKDEEVWMGHRPTTPDCMPVLGKSETSNDIFFAFGGQHIGLTIGPKMGSIITNLILDKKQNIPLAQFRNDRFYK
;
A
#
# COMPACT_ATOMS: atom_id res chain seq x y z
N MET A 1 1.92 10.02 -35.51
CA MET A 1 0.91 10.03 -34.43
C MET A 1 1.65 10.10 -33.10
N SER A 2 1.16 10.82 -32.11
CA SER A 2 1.74 10.82 -30.77
C SER A 2 1.46 9.47 -30.08
N LEU A 3 2.42 8.97 -29.31
CA LEU A 3 2.29 7.74 -28.53
C LEU A 3 1.05 7.82 -27.63
N SER A 4 0.20 6.78 -27.69
CA SER A 4 -1.02 6.66 -26.89
C SER A 4 -0.87 5.55 -25.84
N VAL A 5 -1.29 5.83 -24.60
CA VAL A 5 -1.21 4.90 -23.47
C VAL A 5 -2.57 4.78 -22.78
N LEU A 6 -3.06 3.56 -22.62
CA LEU A 6 -4.25 3.23 -21.84
C LEU A 6 -3.83 2.63 -20.50
N ILE A 7 -4.25 3.24 -19.39
CA ILE A 7 -3.96 2.79 -18.03
C ILE A 7 -5.23 2.25 -17.38
N ILE A 8 -5.20 1.01 -16.90
CA ILE A 8 -6.33 0.33 -16.27
C ILE A 8 -6.14 0.36 -14.75
N GLY A 9 -7.02 1.10 -14.07
CA GLY A 9 -6.98 1.34 -12.63
C GLY A 9 -6.48 2.74 -12.27
N ALA A 10 -7.31 3.52 -11.58
CA ALA A 10 -7.07 4.91 -11.17
C ALA A 10 -6.70 5.05 -9.69
N GLY A 11 -6.21 3.98 -9.06
CA GLY A 11 -5.56 4.05 -7.76
C GLY A 11 -4.21 4.78 -7.83
N ILE A 12 -3.48 4.83 -6.71
CA ILE A 12 -2.24 5.61 -6.62
C ILE A 12 -1.22 5.27 -7.72
N SER A 13 -1.02 3.99 -8.06
CA SER A 13 -0.06 3.60 -9.10
C SER A 13 -0.48 4.08 -10.49
N GLY A 14 -1.78 3.92 -10.83
CA GLY A 14 -2.30 4.30 -12.14
C GLY A 14 -2.33 5.80 -12.35
N ILE A 15 -2.83 6.57 -11.37
CA ILE A 15 -2.84 8.04 -11.49
C ILE A 15 -1.43 8.63 -11.53
N SER A 16 -0.47 7.99 -10.84
CA SER A 16 0.93 8.41 -10.88
C SER A 16 1.55 8.17 -12.26
N ALA A 17 1.35 6.98 -12.83
CA ALA A 17 1.83 6.68 -14.18
C ALA A 17 1.16 7.61 -15.22
N ALA A 18 -0.15 7.84 -15.10
CA ALA A 18 -0.90 8.72 -15.97
C ALA A 18 -0.36 10.15 -15.97
N GLU A 19 -0.14 10.72 -14.78
CA GLU A 19 0.34 12.09 -14.66
C GLU A 19 1.79 12.24 -15.11
N PHE A 20 2.68 11.28 -14.79
CA PHE A 20 4.06 11.34 -15.27
C PHE A 20 4.16 11.20 -16.79
N LEU A 21 3.41 10.29 -17.42
CA LEU A 21 3.35 10.15 -18.88
C LEU A 21 2.79 11.40 -19.55
N ARG A 22 1.70 11.98 -19.01
CA ARG A 22 1.14 13.22 -19.51
C ARG A 22 2.16 14.36 -19.50
N ARG A 23 2.94 14.51 -18.41
CA ARG A 23 4.02 15.52 -18.31
C ARG A 23 5.12 15.35 -19.37
N GLU A 24 5.30 14.14 -19.87
CA GLU A 24 6.22 13.81 -20.96
C GLU A 24 5.58 13.99 -22.37
N GLY A 25 4.37 14.53 -22.43
CA GLY A 25 3.66 14.81 -23.70
C GLY A 25 2.97 13.60 -24.34
N VAL A 26 2.83 12.50 -23.61
CA VAL A 26 2.14 11.28 -24.08
C VAL A 26 0.61 11.48 -23.99
N SER A 27 -0.13 10.98 -24.99
CA SER A 27 -1.58 10.91 -24.95
C SER A 27 -2.04 9.79 -24.02
N VAL A 28 -2.66 10.12 -22.87
CA VAL A 28 -2.99 9.14 -21.84
C VAL A 28 -4.51 9.08 -21.58
N THR A 29 -5.05 7.87 -21.64
CA THR A 29 -6.40 7.54 -21.17
C THR A 29 -6.32 6.65 -19.95
N LEU A 30 -6.96 7.07 -18.84
CA LEU A 30 -7.08 6.34 -17.60
C LEU A 30 -8.50 5.75 -17.50
N VAL A 31 -8.63 4.44 -17.30
CA VAL A 31 -9.92 3.76 -17.15
C VAL A 31 -10.02 3.07 -15.81
N ASP A 32 -11.12 3.28 -15.09
CA ASP A 32 -11.43 2.60 -13.82
C ASP A 32 -12.96 2.41 -13.72
N ARG A 33 -13.37 1.39 -13.00
CA ARG A 33 -14.79 1.11 -12.70
C ARG A 33 -15.43 2.16 -11.78
N VAL A 34 -14.62 2.88 -11.01
CA VAL A 34 -15.03 3.95 -10.08
C VAL A 34 -14.26 5.22 -10.35
N ASN A 35 -14.67 6.35 -9.74
CA ASN A 35 -13.90 7.57 -9.88
C ASN A 35 -12.61 7.52 -9.04
N PRO A 36 -11.54 8.20 -9.46
CA PRO A 36 -10.30 8.28 -8.69
C PRO A 36 -10.54 8.80 -7.25
N GLY A 37 -10.05 8.06 -6.26
CA GLY A 37 -10.20 8.39 -4.84
C GLY A 37 -11.54 8.01 -4.21
N ASP A 38 -12.40 7.26 -4.89
CA ASP A 38 -13.63 6.72 -4.33
C ASP A 38 -13.37 5.58 -3.32
N PRO A 39 -14.31 5.30 -2.40
CA PRO A 39 -14.13 4.33 -1.31
C PRO A 39 -13.84 2.89 -1.75
N GLU A 40 -14.22 2.50 -2.95
CA GLU A 40 -13.96 1.17 -3.51
C GLU A 40 -12.49 0.94 -3.88
N GLN A 41 -11.70 2.02 -3.97
CA GLN A 41 -10.27 1.91 -4.23
C GLN A 41 -9.49 1.62 -2.93
N THR A 42 -8.58 0.66 -2.97
CA THR A 42 -7.71 0.33 -1.83
C THR A 42 -6.88 1.54 -1.36
N SER A 43 -6.54 2.44 -2.27
CA SER A 43 -5.80 3.67 -1.96
C SER A 43 -6.57 4.61 -1.02
N TYR A 44 -7.91 4.65 -1.10
CA TYR A 44 -8.78 5.44 -0.21
C TYR A 44 -8.55 5.13 1.26
N GLY A 45 -8.54 3.83 1.59
CA GLY A 45 -8.52 3.37 2.97
C GLY A 45 -7.13 3.09 3.54
N ASN A 46 -6.07 3.43 2.81
CA ASN A 46 -4.71 3.28 3.31
C ASN A 46 -4.48 4.09 4.60
N ALA A 47 -3.56 3.61 5.43
CA ALA A 47 -3.15 4.30 6.66
C ALA A 47 -2.59 5.72 6.43
N GLY A 48 -2.27 6.06 5.19
CA GLY A 48 -1.73 7.36 4.81
C GLY A 48 -0.24 7.54 5.09
N LEU A 49 0.42 6.63 5.79
CA LEU A 49 1.85 6.71 6.05
C LEU A 49 2.66 6.62 4.76
N LEU A 50 3.61 7.53 4.60
CA LEU A 50 4.65 7.52 3.57
C LEU A 50 5.95 7.08 4.25
N ALA A 51 6.02 5.79 4.56
CA ALA A 51 7.08 5.22 5.38
C ALA A 51 8.21 4.66 4.51
N SER A 52 9.22 5.47 4.22
CA SER A 52 10.42 5.02 3.48
C SER A 52 11.15 3.86 4.19
N SER A 53 11.06 3.78 5.52
CA SER A 53 11.61 2.70 6.35
C SER A 53 10.79 1.39 6.34
N ALA A 54 9.69 1.32 5.59
CA ALA A 54 8.85 0.11 5.48
C ALA A 54 9.46 -0.93 4.53
N ILE A 55 10.72 -1.28 4.75
CA ILE A 55 11.51 -2.24 3.96
C ILE A 55 11.37 -3.68 4.44
N VAL A 56 10.91 -3.89 5.68
CA VAL A 56 10.79 -5.22 6.28
C VAL A 56 9.47 -5.86 5.85
N PRO A 57 9.51 -6.94 5.05
CA PRO A 57 8.30 -7.61 4.62
C PRO A 57 7.63 -8.39 5.76
N ILE A 58 6.34 -8.65 5.64
CA ILE A 58 5.57 -9.44 6.61
C ILE A 58 6.13 -10.88 6.71
N SER A 59 6.69 -11.41 5.63
CA SER A 59 7.29 -12.75 5.56
C SER A 59 8.63 -12.86 6.29
N SER A 60 8.75 -12.28 7.52
CA SER A 60 9.99 -12.37 8.29
C SER A 60 10.28 -13.80 8.78
N PRO A 61 11.56 -14.19 8.94
CA PRO A 61 11.94 -15.53 9.42
C PRO A 61 11.35 -15.93 10.77
N GLY A 62 10.99 -14.95 11.60
CA GLY A 62 10.35 -15.17 12.91
C GLY A 62 8.85 -15.47 12.87
N ILE A 63 8.18 -15.37 11.72
CA ILE A 63 6.73 -15.49 11.61
C ILE A 63 6.21 -16.85 12.08
N TRP A 64 6.99 -17.92 11.90
CA TRP A 64 6.62 -19.27 12.32
C TRP A 64 6.36 -19.39 13.82
N LYS A 65 7.12 -18.67 14.64
CA LYS A 65 6.94 -18.64 16.09
C LYS A 65 5.66 -17.91 16.50
N LYS A 66 5.24 -16.93 15.70
CA LYS A 66 4.05 -16.10 15.92
C LYS A 66 2.80 -16.70 15.24
N LEU A 67 2.96 -17.70 14.37
CA LEU A 67 1.88 -18.28 13.58
C LEU A 67 0.70 -18.83 14.42
N PRO A 68 0.91 -19.58 15.53
CA PRO A 68 -0.20 -20.03 16.38
C PRO A 68 -1.01 -18.87 16.94
N TYR A 69 -0.35 -17.80 17.38
CA TYR A 69 -1.02 -16.58 17.83
C TYR A 69 -1.82 -15.92 16.71
N TYR A 70 -1.24 -15.81 15.51
CA TYR A 70 -1.91 -15.22 14.35
C TYR A 70 -3.14 -16.02 13.89
N LEU A 71 -3.13 -17.33 14.04
CA LEU A 71 -4.23 -18.18 13.60
C LEU A 71 -5.34 -18.31 14.66
N PHE A 72 -4.98 -18.36 15.95
CA PHE A 72 -5.91 -18.73 17.03
C PHE A 72 -6.02 -17.67 18.13
N GLY A 73 -5.21 -16.62 18.12
CA GLY A 73 -5.24 -15.57 19.13
C GLY A 73 -6.53 -14.76 19.07
N LYS A 74 -7.19 -14.53 20.21
CA LYS A 74 -8.45 -13.79 20.32
C LYS A 74 -8.38 -12.38 19.70
N ASN A 75 -7.24 -11.69 19.84
CA ASN A 75 -6.99 -10.34 19.31
C ASN A 75 -5.93 -10.34 18.20
N SER A 76 -5.86 -11.43 17.43
CA SER A 76 -4.91 -11.53 16.33
C SER A 76 -5.18 -10.46 15.27
N PRO A 77 -4.13 -9.75 14.79
CA PRO A 77 -4.27 -8.82 13.67
C PRO A 77 -4.56 -9.53 12.33
N LEU A 78 -4.35 -10.85 12.26
CA LEU A 78 -4.61 -11.69 11.09
C LEU A 78 -5.79 -12.64 11.35
N SER A 79 -6.63 -12.83 10.34
CA SER A 79 -7.68 -13.87 10.32
C SER A 79 -7.68 -14.59 8.98
N ILE A 80 -7.99 -15.87 8.98
CA ILE A 80 -8.15 -16.67 7.77
C ILE A 80 -9.57 -17.21 7.73
N ASN A 81 -10.23 -17.04 6.59
CA ASN A 81 -11.45 -17.78 6.31
C ASN A 81 -11.08 -19.25 5.99
N TRP A 82 -11.37 -20.16 6.92
CA TRP A 82 -10.98 -21.56 6.80
C TRP A 82 -11.59 -22.27 5.59
N LEU A 83 -12.79 -21.88 5.16
CA LEU A 83 -13.41 -22.40 3.94
C LEU A 83 -12.67 -21.96 2.67
N TYR A 84 -11.93 -20.84 2.75
CA TYR A 84 -11.10 -20.33 1.65
C TYR A 84 -9.71 -20.95 1.60
N LEU A 85 -9.26 -21.61 2.67
CA LEU A 85 -7.90 -22.14 2.81
C LEU A 85 -7.44 -22.99 1.61
N PRO A 86 -8.25 -23.92 1.03
CA PRO A 86 -7.82 -24.70 -0.13
C PRO A 86 -7.46 -23.81 -1.36
N LYS A 87 -8.17 -22.71 -1.56
CA LYS A 87 -7.90 -21.74 -2.63
C LYS A 87 -6.70 -20.85 -2.32
N LEU A 88 -6.41 -20.63 -1.05
CA LEU A 88 -5.27 -19.85 -0.58
C LEU A 88 -3.94 -20.61 -0.65
N LEU A 89 -3.93 -21.94 -0.61
CA LEU A 89 -2.72 -22.78 -0.57
C LEU A 89 -1.71 -22.46 -1.69
N PRO A 90 -2.10 -22.25 -2.95
CA PRO A 90 -1.17 -21.91 -4.03
C PRO A 90 -0.39 -20.60 -3.79
N TRP A 91 -0.93 -19.69 -3.01
CA TRP A 91 -0.27 -18.47 -2.57
C TRP A 91 0.48 -18.66 -1.25
N LEU A 92 -0.11 -19.37 -0.30
CA LEU A 92 0.42 -19.55 1.06
C LEU A 92 1.73 -20.35 1.07
N ILE A 93 1.82 -21.42 0.28
CA ILE A 93 3.03 -22.25 0.22
C ILE A 93 4.25 -21.47 -0.27
N PRO A 94 4.20 -20.71 -1.39
CA PRO A 94 5.27 -19.81 -1.77
C PRO A 94 5.56 -18.72 -0.72
N PHE A 95 4.55 -18.14 -0.08
CA PHE A 95 4.73 -17.17 1.00
C PHE A 95 5.59 -17.75 2.13
N LEU A 96 5.27 -18.96 2.58
CA LEU A 96 6.04 -19.64 3.62
C LEU A 96 7.49 -19.97 3.18
N LYS A 97 7.71 -20.28 1.90
CA LYS A 97 9.07 -20.48 1.35
C LYS A 97 9.89 -19.18 1.34
N ASN A 98 9.25 -18.03 1.17
CA ASN A 98 9.91 -16.72 1.18
C ASN A 98 10.30 -16.22 2.59
N THR A 99 9.90 -16.92 3.66
CA THR A 99 10.38 -16.63 5.02
C THR A 99 11.82 -17.08 5.30
N ARG A 100 12.47 -17.78 4.37
CA ARG A 100 13.87 -18.17 4.48
C ARG A 100 14.78 -16.94 4.46
N LYS A 101 15.83 -16.94 5.30
CA LYS A 101 16.69 -15.77 5.54
C LYS A 101 17.26 -15.14 4.26
N GLU A 102 17.74 -15.96 3.31
CA GLU A 102 18.32 -15.45 2.06
C GLU A 102 17.25 -14.75 1.21
N LYS A 103 16.06 -15.35 1.09
CA LYS A 103 14.93 -14.75 0.35
C LYS A 103 14.45 -13.48 1.02
N PHE A 104 14.30 -13.50 2.32
CA PHE A 104 13.91 -12.34 3.12
C PHE A 104 14.86 -11.15 2.93
N LEU A 105 16.18 -11.37 2.96
CA LEU A 105 17.16 -10.30 2.71
C LEU A 105 17.11 -9.78 1.27
N SER A 106 16.96 -10.66 0.27
CA SER A 106 16.79 -10.25 -1.14
C SER A 106 15.53 -9.41 -1.35
N VAL A 107 14.44 -9.71 -0.62
CA VAL A 107 13.21 -8.90 -0.65
C VAL A 107 13.44 -7.52 -0.04
N ILE A 108 14.19 -7.43 1.07
CA ILE A 108 14.54 -6.14 1.69
C ILE A 108 15.34 -5.27 0.73
N ASP A 109 16.38 -5.83 0.05
CA ASP A 109 17.16 -5.10 -0.98
C ASP A 109 16.23 -4.53 -2.07
N SER A 110 15.27 -5.33 -2.51
CA SER A 110 14.30 -4.94 -3.52
C SER A 110 13.35 -3.84 -3.04
N LEU A 111 12.76 -4.02 -1.85
CA LEU A 111 11.82 -3.06 -1.28
C LEU A 111 12.51 -1.72 -0.97
N GLN A 112 13.74 -1.76 -0.45
CA GLN A 112 14.53 -0.55 -0.20
C GLN A 112 14.70 0.27 -1.48
N SER A 113 14.96 -0.37 -2.61
CA SER A 113 15.07 0.32 -3.88
C SER A 113 13.79 1.05 -4.32
N LEU A 114 12.61 0.63 -3.82
CA LEU A 114 11.33 1.28 -4.09
C LEU A 114 10.90 2.30 -3.03
N THR A 115 11.31 2.09 -1.77
CA THR A 115 10.81 2.90 -0.65
C THR A 115 11.70 4.08 -0.30
N TYR A 116 13.02 3.98 -0.51
CA TYR A 116 14.01 4.93 -0.02
C TYR A 116 13.69 6.39 -0.35
N ASP A 117 13.35 6.67 -1.59
CA ASP A 117 13.04 8.01 -2.12
C ASP A 117 11.52 8.22 -2.37
N SER A 118 10.68 7.42 -1.72
CA SER A 118 9.22 7.44 -1.93
C SER A 118 8.59 8.81 -1.66
N ILE A 119 9.04 9.52 -0.62
CA ILE A 119 8.55 10.86 -0.29
C ILE A 119 8.88 11.84 -1.42
N GLU A 120 10.10 11.81 -1.94
CA GLU A 120 10.51 12.65 -3.05
C GLU A 120 9.63 12.41 -4.29
N HIS A 121 9.31 11.15 -4.58
CA HIS A 121 8.39 10.82 -5.67
C HIS A 121 6.97 11.36 -5.44
N HIS A 122 6.47 11.37 -4.20
CA HIS A 122 5.20 12.01 -3.85
C HIS A 122 5.25 13.54 -4.04
N LEU A 123 6.32 14.18 -3.60
CA LEU A 123 6.52 15.64 -3.77
C LEU A 123 6.62 16.00 -5.25
N ARG A 124 7.39 15.21 -6.05
CA ARG A 124 7.51 15.42 -7.50
C ARG A 124 6.18 15.22 -8.22
N LEU A 125 5.40 14.19 -7.87
CA LEU A 125 4.09 13.93 -8.45
C LEU A 125 3.12 15.05 -8.18
N SER A 126 3.07 15.55 -6.96
CA SER A 126 2.11 16.57 -6.52
C SER A 126 2.53 18.01 -6.84
N LYS A 127 3.76 18.22 -7.31
CA LYS A 127 4.29 19.56 -7.66
C LYS A 127 3.40 20.24 -8.70
N GLY A 128 2.98 21.47 -8.42
CA GLY A 128 2.09 22.26 -9.27
C GLY A 128 0.62 21.86 -9.23
N THR A 129 0.24 20.93 -8.35
CA THR A 129 -1.14 20.47 -8.19
C THR A 129 -1.72 20.86 -6.82
N LYS A 130 -3.05 20.88 -6.70
CA LYS A 130 -3.73 21.04 -5.41
C LYS A 130 -3.54 19.83 -4.46
N ALA A 131 -3.02 18.71 -4.95
CA ALA A 131 -2.77 17.53 -4.15
C ALA A 131 -1.66 17.74 -3.11
N SER A 132 -0.67 18.60 -3.38
CA SER A 132 0.47 18.88 -2.48
C SER A 132 0.07 19.25 -1.06
N LYS A 133 -1.06 19.94 -0.87
CA LYS A 133 -1.57 20.35 0.45
C LYS A 133 -1.94 19.19 1.39
N TYR A 134 -2.09 17.97 0.84
CA TYR A 134 -2.41 16.76 1.63
C TYR A 134 -1.18 16.02 2.10
N ILE A 135 0.02 16.37 1.65
CA ILE A 135 1.27 15.81 2.14
C ILE A 135 1.68 16.60 3.39
N LYS A 136 1.96 15.86 4.46
CA LYS A 136 2.63 16.37 5.66
C LYS A 136 3.95 15.66 5.82
N LEU A 137 5.00 16.39 6.14
CA LEU A 137 6.32 15.84 6.48
C LEU A 137 6.50 15.89 7.99
N GLY A 138 7.17 14.90 8.54
CA GLY A 138 7.38 14.80 9.98
C GLY A 138 8.03 13.48 10.37
N THR A 139 7.76 13.04 11.59
CA THR A 139 8.20 11.76 12.13
C THR A 139 7.03 10.77 12.18
N TRP A 140 7.31 9.50 12.35
CA TRP A 140 6.37 8.53 12.86
C TRP A 140 7.03 7.66 13.91
N THR A 141 6.28 7.22 14.89
CA THR A 141 6.82 6.45 16.02
C THR A 141 6.19 5.07 16.06
N LEU A 142 7.04 4.04 16.11
CA LEU A 142 6.61 2.68 16.41
C LEU A 142 6.58 2.50 17.92
N LEU A 143 5.39 2.29 18.47
CA LEU A 143 5.15 2.10 19.90
C LEU A 143 5.32 0.64 20.30
N TYR A 144 6.01 0.40 21.38
CA TYR A 144 6.21 -0.88 22.05
C TYR A 144 5.68 -0.82 23.48
N ARG A 145 5.15 -1.92 23.99
CA ARG A 145 4.70 -1.99 25.39
C ARG A 145 5.85 -1.67 26.34
N ASP A 146 7.03 -2.18 26.04
CA ASP A 146 8.24 -2.00 26.84
C ASP A 146 9.52 -2.20 26.02
N LYS A 147 10.67 -1.99 26.66
CA LYS A 147 11.98 -2.19 26.05
C LYS A 147 12.23 -3.66 25.66
N HIS A 148 11.66 -4.63 26.37
CA HIS A 148 11.84 -6.06 26.07
C HIS A 148 11.16 -6.40 24.74
N GLU A 149 9.95 -5.89 24.50
CA GLU A 149 9.29 -6.07 23.20
C GLU A 149 10.08 -5.40 22.05
N PHE A 150 10.61 -4.18 22.27
CA PHE A 150 11.49 -3.52 21.31
C PHE A 150 12.72 -4.37 20.97
N LEU A 151 13.37 -4.97 21.98
CA LEU A 151 14.54 -5.84 21.78
C LEU A 151 14.16 -7.14 21.04
N SER A 152 12.94 -7.63 21.17
CA SER A 152 12.47 -8.79 20.40
C SER A 152 12.43 -8.55 18.88
N ASP A 153 12.29 -7.29 18.47
CA ASP A 153 12.32 -6.85 17.06
C ASP A 153 13.72 -6.31 16.65
N SER A 154 14.77 -6.54 17.47
CA SER A 154 16.13 -6.01 17.24
C SER A 154 16.72 -6.40 15.90
N TYR A 155 16.46 -7.61 15.41
CA TYR A 155 16.94 -8.05 14.10
C TYR A 155 16.38 -7.16 12.97
N GLU A 156 15.09 -6.91 12.98
CA GLU A 156 14.40 -6.08 11.97
C GLU A 156 14.81 -4.59 12.11
N ASN A 157 14.96 -4.11 13.34
CA ASN A 157 15.42 -2.75 13.62
C ASN A 157 16.89 -2.53 13.20
N ASN A 158 17.77 -3.51 13.41
CA ASN A 158 19.14 -3.45 12.92
C ASN A 158 19.21 -3.48 11.38
N LEU A 159 18.33 -4.23 10.71
CA LEU A 159 18.23 -4.17 9.26
C LEU A 159 17.82 -2.78 8.79
N ARG A 160 16.81 -2.13 9.39
CA ARG A 160 16.47 -0.74 9.05
C ARG A 160 17.66 0.20 9.15
N LYS A 161 18.41 0.16 10.29
CA LYS A 161 19.65 0.94 10.46
C LYS A 161 20.68 0.63 9.37
N LYS A 162 20.92 -0.65 9.06
CA LYS A 162 21.85 -1.07 8.02
C LYS A 162 21.52 -0.46 6.64
N TYR A 163 20.23 -0.26 6.36
CA TYR A 163 19.75 0.33 5.11
C TYR A 163 19.53 1.86 5.18
N GLY A 164 20.09 2.51 6.21
CA GLY A 164 20.09 3.96 6.36
C GLY A 164 18.82 4.56 6.97
N PHE A 165 17.98 3.73 7.59
CA PHE A 165 16.78 4.19 8.31
C PHE A 165 17.03 4.20 9.80
N ASP A 166 17.74 5.24 10.26
CA ASP A 166 17.96 5.44 11.69
C ASP A 166 16.69 5.89 12.40
N PHE A 167 16.64 5.59 13.69
CA PHE A 167 15.57 6.00 14.58
C PHE A 167 16.11 6.40 15.95
N THR A 168 15.37 7.25 16.66
CA THR A 168 15.61 7.62 18.04
C THR A 168 14.82 6.71 18.96
N GLU A 169 15.50 6.05 19.91
CA GLU A 169 14.81 5.30 20.96
C GLU A 169 14.22 6.29 21.96
N LEU A 170 12.93 6.14 22.27
CA LEU A 170 12.19 6.98 23.18
C LEU A 170 11.74 6.16 24.39
N LYS A 171 12.10 6.61 25.59
CA LYS A 171 11.56 6.10 26.85
C LYS A 171 10.21 6.74 27.16
N GLN A 172 9.53 6.25 28.16
CA GLN A 172 8.19 6.71 28.54
C GLN A 172 8.10 8.23 28.74
N ASN A 173 9.06 8.83 29.45
CA ASN A 173 9.05 10.28 29.69
C ASN A 173 9.15 11.06 28.38
N GLU A 174 10.05 10.63 27.48
CA GLU A 174 10.24 11.27 26.17
C GLU A 174 9.02 11.08 25.25
N LEU A 175 8.31 9.94 25.36
CA LEU A 175 7.04 9.72 24.65
C LEU A 175 5.96 10.68 25.16
N ILE A 176 5.83 10.85 26.49
CA ILE A 176 4.85 11.75 27.12
C ILE A 176 5.16 13.22 26.79
N GLU A 177 6.44 13.61 26.74
CA GLU A 177 6.85 14.96 26.32
C GLU A 177 6.42 15.27 24.87
N ARG A 178 6.49 14.28 23.96
CA ARG A 178 6.07 14.44 22.57
C ARG A 178 4.56 14.40 22.40
N ASP A 179 3.89 13.60 23.21
CA ASP A 179 2.45 13.39 23.16
C ASP A 179 1.87 13.15 24.57
N PRO A 180 1.42 14.21 25.25
CA PRO A 180 0.92 14.11 26.62
C PRO A 180 -0.38 13.30 26.78
N PHE A 181 -1.06 12.95 25.69
CA PHE A 181 -2.26 12.11 25.70
C PHE A 181 -1.95 10.61 25.69
N LEU A 182 -0.70 10.22 25.40
CA LEU A 182 -0.30 8.81 25.43
C LEU A 182 -0.52 8.20 26.83
N GLY A 183 -1.13 7.03 26.85
CA GLY A 183 -1.30 6.26 28.06
C GLY A 183 -0.03 5.51 28.48
N SER A 184 -0.06 4.95 29.70
CA SER A 184 1.07 4.20 30.27
C SER A 184 1.23 2.77 29.73
N HIS A 185 0.40 2.32 28.80
CA HIS A 185 0.45 0.96 28.27
C HIS A 185 1.66 0.74 27.34
N TYR A 186 2.07 1.79 26.62
CA TYR A 186 3.23 1.77 25.72
C TYR A 186 4.29 2.68 26.33
N THR A 187 5.41 2.08 26.77
CA THR A 187 6.46 2.77 27.54
C THR A 187 7.77 2.91 26.78
N PHE A 188 7.79 2.44 25.52
CA PHE A 188 8.98 2.54 24.67
C PHE A 188 8.58 2.83 23.23
N GLY A 189 9.42 3.58 22.50
CA GLY A 189 9.19 3.95 21.11
C GLY A 189 10.45 3.97 20.27
N ALA A 190 10.27 3.74 18.96
CA ALA A 190 11.29 4.00 17.94
C ALA A 190 10.75 5.08 16.99
N GLU A 191 11.30 6.29 17.06
CA GLU A 191 10.91 7.44 16.27
C GLU A 191 11.76 7.55 15.01
N PHE A 192 11.13 7.42 13.84
CA PHE A 192 11.75 7.56 12.54
C PHE A 192 11.56 8.99 12.02
N LYS A 193 12.67 9.64 11.61
CA LYS A 193 12.68 10.98 11.02
C LYS A 193 12.62 10.92 9.50
N ASN A 194 12.38 12.06 8.86
CA ASN A 194 12.37 12.21 7.40
C ASN A 194 11.32 11.33 6.72
N HIS A 195 10.13 11.27 7.31
CA HIS A 195 8.97 10.58 6.79
C HIS A 195 7.83 11.56 6.53
N GLY A 196 6.68 11.05 6.17
CA GLY A 196 5.49 11.86 5.97
C GLY A 196 4.21 11.03 5.99
N TRP A 197 3.11 11.71 5.79
CA TRP A 197 1.81 11.06 5.62
C TRP A 197 0.89 11.91 4.75
N LEU A 198 -0.12 11.26 4.20
CA LEU A 198 -1.22 11.93 3.52
C LEU A 198 -2.35 12.18 4.52
N THR A 199 -2.72 13.43 4.71
CA THR A 199 -3.86 13.80 5.56
C THR A 199 -5.21 13.40 4.97
N SER A 200 -5.28 13.07 3.69
CA SER A 200 -6.42 12.48 3.01
C SER A 200 -5.99 11.79 1.72
N PRO A 201 -5.76 10.48 1.72
CA PRO A 201 -5.43 9.73 0.50
C PRO A 201 -6.47 9.89 -0.62
N SER A 202 -7.76 9.89 -0.26
CA SER A 202 -8.86 10.12 -1.22
C SER A 202 -8.73 11.45 -1.94
N LEU A 203 -8.65 12.55 -1.18
CA LEU A 203 -8.57 13.89 -1.77
C LEU A 203 -7.25 14.12 -2.51
N TYR A 204 -6.16 13.50 -2.05
CA TYR A 204 -4.88 13.53 -2.74
C TYR A 204 -5.02 12.96 -4.16
N ILE A 205 -5.63 11.78 -4.30
CA ILE A 205 -5.87 11.12 -5.60
C ILE A 205 -6.87 11.92 -6.44
N LYS A 206 -7.96 12.42 -5.85
CA LYS A 206 -8.96 13.25 -6.55
C LYS A 206 -8.34 14.51 -7.14
N GLU A 207 -7.47 15.20 -6.40
CA GLU A 207 -6.82 16.40 -6.91
C GLU A 207 -5.75 16.10 -7.99
N LEU A 208 -5.04 14.97 -7.87
CA LEU A 208 -4.17 14.51 -8.97
C LEU A 208 -4.99 14.21 -10.23
N ALA A 209 -6.12 13.53 -10.10
CA ALA A 209 -6.99 13.20 -11.21
C ALA A 209 -7.61 14.44 -11.86
N ASN A 210 -8.03 15.41 -11.06
CA ASN A 210 -8.52 16.69 -11.55
C ASN A 210 -7.42 17.45 -12.31
N HIS A 211 -6.21 17.48 -11.77
CA HIS A 211 -5.07 18.10 -12.44
C HIS A 211 -4.76 17.40 -13.77
N PHE A 212 -4.68 16.07 -13.77
CA PHE A 212 -4.47 15.27 -14.96
C PHE A 212 -5.52 15.58 -16.06
N LYS A 213 -6.82 15.54 -15.69
CA LYS A 213 -7.93 15.83 -16.61
C LYS A 213 -7.87 17.25 -17.17
N ASN A 214 -7.62 18.25 -16.31
CA ASN A 214 -7.59 19.66 -16.70
C ASN A 214 -6.39 20.00 -17.61
N ASN A 215 -5.38 19.13 -17.67
CA ASN A 215 -4.19 19.29 -18.49
C ASN A 215 -4.13 18.30 -19.67
N GLY A 216 -5.29 17.84 -20.16
CA GLY A 216 -5.41 17.07 -21.40
C GLY A 216 -5.45 15.55 -21.23
N GLY A 217 -5.37 15.04 -20.01
CA GLY A 217 -5.58 13.61 -19.74
C GLY A 217 -7.06 13.21 -19.84
N LYS A 218 -7.34 12.01 -20.29
CA LYS A 218 -8.71 11.46 -20.39
C LYS A 218 -8.97 10.45 -19.28
N ILE A 219 -10.11 10.58 -18.59
CA ILE A 219 -10.56 9.62 -17.56
C ILE A 219 -11.90 9.04 -18.01
N ILE A 220 -11.99 7.71 -18.05
CA ILE A 220 -13.19 6.96 -18.42
C ILE A 220 -13.62 6.10 -17.23
N LYS A 221 -14.85 6.27 -16.76
CA LYS A 221 -15.44 5.42 -15.74
C LYS A 221 -16.12 4.23 -16.37
N LYS A 222 -15.35 3.13 -16.54
CA LYS A 222 -15.82 1.85 -17.07
C LYS A 222 -15.06 0.70 -16.45
N GLN A 223 -15.73 -0.44 -16.31
CA GLN A 223 -15.08 -1.67 -15.86
C GLN A 223 -14.50 -2.41 -17.06
N VAL A 224 -13.20 -2.70 -16.98
CA VAL A 224 -12.51 -3.52 -17.98
C VAL A 224 -12.79 -4.99 -17.71
N LYS A 225 -13.20 -5.69 -18.76
CA LYS A 225 -13.51 -7.13 -18.76
C LYS A 225 -12.33 -7.97 -19.20
N GLU A 226 -11.72 -7.60 -20.33
CA GLU A 226 -10.64 -8.39 -20.94
C GLU A 226 -9.65 -7.52 -21.72
N ILE A 227 -8.46 -8.08 -21.94
CA ILE A 227 -7.39 -7.47 -22.72
C ILE A 227 -6.95 -8.47 -23.78
N ASN A 228 -6.89 -8.02 -25.04
CA ASN A 228 -6.40 -8.81 -26.18
C ASN A 228 -5.47 -7.94 -27.03
N LYS A 229 -4.16 -8.20 -26.95
CA LYS A 229 -3.10 -7.38 -27.57
C LYS A 229 -3.23 -5.91 -27.13
N ASN A 230 -3.46 -4.98 -28.05
CA ASN A 230 -3.63 -3.55 -27.81
C ASN A 230 -5.09 -3.10 -27.61
N LYS A 231 -6.03 -4.06 -27.52
CA LYS A 231 -7.46 -3.82 -27.34
C LYS A 231 -7.91 -4.18 -25.93
N VAL A 232 -8.66 -3.30 -25.32
CA VAL A 232 -9.27 -3.47 -24.01
C VAL A 232 -10.78 -3.42 -24.18
N THR A 233 -11.48 -4.50 -23.80
CA THR A 233 -12.93 -4.58 -23.84
C THR A 233 -13.53 -4.28 -22.48
N THR A 234 -14.51 -3.42 -22.42
CA THR A 234 -15.27 -3.12 -21.19
C THR A 234 -16.43 -4.10 -20.99
N GLU A 235 -17.04 -4.09 -19.80
CA GLU A 235 -18.25 -4.91 -19.54
C GLU A 235 -19.42 -4.53 -20.46
N GLU A 236 -19.47 -3.28 -20.93
CA GLU A 236 -20.46 -2.80 -21.90
C GLU A 236 -20.08 -3.15 -23.36
N ASN A 237 -19.06 -3.99 -23.58
CA ASN A 237 -18.52 -4.40 -24.88
C ASN A 237 -17.96 -3.24 -25.74
N GLU A 238 -17.61 -2.11 -25.12
CA GLU A 238 -16.87 -1.05 -25.80
C GLU A 238 -15.40 -1.44 -25.92
N ILE A 239 -14.81 -1.18 -27.08
CA ILE A 239 -13.39 -1.45 -27.34
C ILE A 239 -12.61 -0.15 -27.22
N LEU A 240 -11.60 -0.15 -26.35
CA LEU A 240 -10.60 0.91 -26.20
C LEU A 240 -9.26 0.41 -26.77
N GLU A 241 -8.60 1.22 -27.57
CA GLU A 241 -7.32 0.87 -28.21
C GLU A 241 -6.25 1.91 -27.84
N ALA A 242 -5.02 1.45 -27.67
CA ALA A 242 -3.84 2.32 -27.47
C ALA A 242 -2.55 1.59 -27.90
N ASP A 243 -1.49 2.32 -28.17
CA ASP A 243 -0.16 1.74 -28.51
C ASP A 243 0.42 0.96 -27.33
N LYS A 244 0.17 1.40 -26.10
CA LYS A 244 0.65 0.74 -24.88
C LYS A 244 -0.47 0.64 -23.85
N ILE A 245 -0.46 -0.45 -23.07
CA ILE A 245 -1.42 -0.71 -21.98
C ILE A 245 -0.66 -0.88 -20.66
N VAL A 246 -1.14 -0.24 -19.60
CA VAL A 246 -0.61 -0.40 -18.24
C VAL A 246 -1.68 -0.97 -17.33
N ILE A 247 -1.40 -2.08 -16.66
CA ILE A 247 -2.32 -2.72 -15.71
C ILE A 247 -1.96 -2.30 -14.30
N CYS A 248 -2.83 -1.47 -13.69
CA CYS A 248 -2.73 -0.92 -12.33
C CYS A 248 -3.99 -1.24 -11.50
N ALA A 249 -4.72 -2.32 -11.81
CA ALA A 249 -6.04 -2.64 -11.25
C ALA A 249 -5.99 -3.26 -9.83
N GLY A 250 -4.88 -3.09 -9.10
CA GLY A 250 -4.75 -3.55 -7.72
C GLY A 250 -5.03 -5.05 -7.57
N ALA A 251 -5.91 -5.43 -6.64
CA ALA A 251 -6.27 -6.82 -6.39
C ALA A 251 -7.02 -7.49 -7.57
N TRP A 252 -7.61 -6.72 -8.47
CA TRP A 252 -8.31 -7.22 -9.67
C TRP A 252 -7.38 -7.47 -10.86
N SER A 253 -6.10 -7.08 -10.77
CA SER A 253 -5.13 -7.31 -11.85
C SER A 253 -5.03 -8.78 -12.25
N GLY A 254 -5.14 -9.71 -11.28
CA GLY A 254 -5.09 -11.14 -11.56
C GLY A 254 -6.21 -11.64 -12.48
N GLN A 255 -7.39 -11.02 -12.44
CA GLN A 255 -8.52 -11.36 -13.33
C GLN A 255 -8.21 -10.91 -14.77
N LEU A 256 -7.63 -9.72 -14.94
CA LEU A 256 -7.23 -9.21 -16.26
C LEU A 256 -6.09 -10.02 -16.88
N LEU A 257 -5.11 -10.46 -16.06
CA LEU A 257 -4.02 -11.31 -16.56
C LEU A 257 -4.54 -12.67 -17.07
N LYS A 258 -5.59 -13.23 -16.45
CA LYS A 258 -6.23 -14.47 -16.93
C LYS A 258 -6.80 -14.32 -18.34
N SER A 259 -7.39 -13.18 -18.70
CA SER A 259 -7.88 -12.93 -20.06
C SER A 259 -6.77 -12.96 -21.11
N MET A 260 -5.54 -12.58 -20.68
CA MET A 260 -4.32 -12.65 -21.48
C MET A 260 -3.62 -14.01 -21.44
N LYS A 261 -4.20 -15.02 -20.78
CA LYS A 261 -3.60 -16.34 -20.51
C LYS A 261 -2.29 -16.27 -19.70
N LEU A 262 -2.10 -15.18 -18.96
CA LEU A 262 -0.99 -15.02 -18.04
C LEU A 262 -1.36 -15.49 -16.63
N LYS A 263 -0.42 -16.14 -15.97
CA LYS A 263 -0.54 -16.49 -14.56
C LYS A 263 0.01 -15.35 -13.71
N THR A 264 -0.52 -15.17 -12.53
CA THR A 264 0.07 -14.33 -11.49
C THR A 264 -0.27 -14.94 -10.13
N ASN A 265 0.64 -14.83 -9.18
CA ASN A 265 0.43 -15.31 -7.83
C ASN A 265 -0.02 -14.14 -6.93
N LEU A 266 -1.15 -13.55 -7.30
CA LEU A 266 -1.75 -12.41 -6.60
C LEU A 266 -2.92 -12.87 -5.74
N GLU A 267 -2.91 -12.53 -4.48
CA GLU A 267 -4.00 -12.73 -3.53
C GLU A 267 -4.49 -11.38 -3.00
N THR A 268 -5.58 -11.39 -2.27
CA THR A 268 -6.13 -10.22 -1.61
C THR A 268 -6.14 -10.36 -0.10
N GLU A 269 -5.65 -9.33 0.57
CA GLU A 269 -5.83 -9.15 2.01
C GLU A 269 -6.91 -8.10 2.25
N MET A 270 -8.02 -8.49 2.84
CA MET A 270 -9.03 -7.54 3.32
C MET A 270 -8.46 -6.79 4.52
N GLY A 271 -8.19 -5.50 4.31
CA GLY A 271 -7.67 -4.60 5.34
C GLY A 271 -8.76 -3.66 5.83
N TYR A 272 -8.79 -3.41 7.14
CA TYR A 272 -9.81 -2.58 7.77
C TYR A 272 -9.21 -1.30 8.32
N HIS A 273 -10.03 -0.23 8.32
CA HIS A 273 -9.74 0.95 9.12
C HIS A 273 -10.97 1.46 9.87
N LEU A 274 -10.70 2.18 10.93
CA LEU A 274 -11.62 2.93 11.75
C LEU A 274 -11.17 4.40 11.71
N VAL A 275 -12.07 5.32 11.38
CA VAL A 275 -11.86 6.77 11.52
C VAL A 275 -12.72 7.26 12.67
N LEU A 276 -12.08 7.81 13.69
CA LEU A 276 -12.72 8.45 14.83
C LEU A 276 -12.94 9.93 14.51
N LYS A 277 -14.21 10.36 14.50
CA LYS A 277 -14.59 11.74 14.16
C LYS A 277 -14.86 12.57 15.43
N ASP A 278 -14.65 13.86 15.31
CA ASP A 278 -14.86 14.82 16.41
C ASP A 278 -14.15 14.39 17.69
N VAL A 279 -12.87 14.04 17.53
CA VAL A 279 -12.01 13.62 18.65
C VAL A 279 -11.64 14.82 19.51
N ASN A 280 -11.56 14.62 20.82
CA ASN A 280 -11.08 15.63 21.77
C ASN A 280 -9.58 15.88 21.70
N TYR A 281 -8.83 15.00 21.02
CA TYR A 281 -7.39 15.11 20.83
C TYR A 281 -6.95 14.58 19.47
N MET A 282 -5.99 15.26 18.82
CA MET A 282 -5.38 14.85 17.56
C MET A 282 -3.85 14.87 17.69
N PRO A 283 -3.15 13.74 17.54
CA PRO A 283 -1.69 13.72 17.61
C PRO A 283 -1.08 14.51 16.46
N GLN A 284 0.10 15.08 16.70
CA GLN A 284 0.82 15.87 15.69
C GLN A 284 1.43 15.00 14.59
N ASN A 285 1.88 13.79 14.96
CA ASN A 285 2.54 12.84 14.07
C ASN A 285 1.86 11.47 14.14
N PRO A 286 2.01 10.64 13.11
CA PRO A 286 1.49 9.27 13.11
C PRO A 286 2.24 8.36 14.10
N TYR A 287 1.50 7.34 14.58
CA TYR A 287 2.03 6.23 15.34
C TYR A 287 1.72 4.90 14.64
N ALA A 288 2.54 3.89 14.91
CA ALA A 288 2.23 2.50 14.64
C ALA A 288 2.37 1.69 15.93
N VAL A 289 1.51 0.70 16.13
CA VAL A 289 1.46 -0.11 17.34
C VAL A 289 2.03 -1.49 17.06
N SER A 290 3.11 -1.85 17.73
CA SER A 290 3.91 -3.05 17.41
C SER A 290 3.15 -4.35 17.62
N ASP A 291 2.50 -4.54 18.77
CA ASP A 291 1.82 -5.79 19.15
C ASP A 291 0.49 -5.99 18.38
N LEU A 292 -0.27 -4.94 18.12
CA LEU A 292 -1.56 -4.98 17.43
C LEU A 292 -1.49 -4.71 15.93
N LYS A 293 -0.29 -4.35 15.42
CA LYS A 293 -0.01 -4.16 13.98
C LYS A 293 -0.98 -3.21 13.26
N PHE A 294 -1.30 -2.07 13.88
CA PHE A 294 -2.08 -1.01 13.24
C PHE A 294 -1.39 0.35 13.34
N ALA A 295 -1.70 1.22 12.40
CA ALA A 295 -1.23 2.60 12.36
C ALA A 295 -2.32 3.55 12.85
N ILE A 296 -1.90 4.64 13.51
CA ILE A 296 -2.72 5.75 13.97
C ILE A 296 -2.25 6.99 13.22
N THR A 297 -3.11 7.59 12.42
CA THR A 297 -2.72 8.71 11.56
C THR A 297 -3.71 9.87 11.70
N PRO A 298 -3.22 11.09 11.99
CA PRO A 298 -4.05 12.29 11.98
C PRO A 298 -4.47 12.61 10.55
N MET A 299 -5.78 12.47 10.28
CA MET A 299 -6.38 12.73 8.97
C MET A 299 -7.25 13.97 9.00
N LYS A 300 -7.55 14.51 7.83
CA LYS A 300 -8.43 15.67 7.68
C LYS A 300 -9.84 15.42 8.21
N ASN A 301 -10.32 14.18 8.13
CA ASN A 301 -11.67 13.77 8.55
C ASN A 301 -11.72 13.07 9.91
N GLY A 302 -10.64 13.09 10.68
CA GLY A 302 -10.58 12.45 12.01
C GLY A 302 -9.30 11.67 12.26
N LEU A 303 -9.24 10.92 13.34
CA LEU A 303 -8.10 10.06 13.68
C LEU A 303 -8.31 8.68 13.06
N ARG A 304 -7.46 8.31 12.09
CA ARG A 304 -7.56 7.00 11.42
C ARG A 304 -6.72 5.95 12.13
N CYS A 305 -7.37 4.85 12.51
CA CYS A 305 -6.73 3.63 12.95
C CYS A 305 -6.82 2.59 11.82
N ALA A 306 -5.71 2.23 11.19
CA ALA A 306 -5.70 1.33 10.04
C ALA A 306 -4.79 0.12 10.29
N GLY A 307 -5.35 -1.06 10.20
CA GLY A 307 -4.62 -2.31 10.43
C GLY A 307 -5.52 -3.50 10.19
N THR A 308 -5.23 -4.60 10.86
CA THR A 308 -5.89 -5.90 10.74
C THR A 308 -5.95 -6.43 9.31
N THR A 309 -5.95 -7.73 9.18
CA THR A 309 -5.93 -8.43 7.89
C THR A 309 -6.85 -9.64 7.96
N GLU A 310 -7.63 -9.85 6.91
CA GLU A 310 -8.41 -11.07 6.72
C GLU A 310 -8.13 -11.66 5.34
N LEU A 311 -7.81 -12.95 5.30
CA LEU A 311 -7.59 -13.72 4.07
C LEU A 311 -8.84 -14.54 3.75
N GLY A 312 -9.63 -14.08 2.77
CA GLY A 312 -10.90 -14.69 2.38
C GLY A 312 -11.22 -14.58 0.89
N GLY A 313 -10.32 -13.97 0.10
CA GLY A 313 -10.50 -13.74 -1.33
C GLY A 313 -11.37 -12.52 -1.65
N LEU A 314 -11.40 -12.15 -2.94
CA LEU A 314 -12.06 -10.93 -3.43
C LEU A 314 -13.57 -10.85 -3.17
N ASN A 315 -14.23 -12.01 -3.08
CA ASN A 315 -15.70 -12.10 -2.95
C ASN A 315 -16.15 -12.39 -1.52
N ALA A 316 -15.23 -12.41 -0.54
CA ALA A 316 -15.60 -12.64 0.84
C ALA A 316 -16.39 -11.46 1.42
N LYS A 317 -17.37 -11.76 2.25
CA LYS A 317 -18.09 -10.73 3.01
C LYS A 317 -17.16 -10.18 4.11
N PRO A 318 -17.08 -8.85 4.30
CA PRO A 318 -16.23 -8.28 5.33
C PRO A 318 -16.72 -8.63 6.74
N SER A 319 -15.77 -8.91 7.63
CA SER A 319 -16.05 -9.12 9.06
C SER A 319 -15.74 -7.84 9.85
N PHE A 320 -16.73 -6.95 9.97
CA PHE A 320 -16.53 -5.67 10.66
C PHE A 320 -16.25 -5.82 12.17
N SER A 321 -16.45 -7.00 12.76
CA SER A 321 -15.98 -7.30 14.13
C SER A 321 -14.47 -7.14 14.29
N ARG A 322 -13.70 -7.26 13.19
CA ARG A 322 -12.25 -7.02 13.15
C ARG A 322 -11.87 -5.58 13.56
N VAL A 323 -12.77 -4.63 13.36
CA VAL A 323 -12.57 -3.23 13.75
C VAL A 323 -12.55 -3.06 15.28
N ASN A 324 -13.13 -3.99 16.05
CA ASN A 324 -13.07 -3.94 17.51
C ASN A 324 -11.63 -4.01 18.04
N ILE A 325 -10.72 -4.71 17.32
CA ILE A 325 -9.30 -4.74 17.68
C ILE A 325 -8.69 -3.34 17.60
N LEU A 326 -9.07 -2.57 16.58
CA LEU A 326 -8.61 -1.18 16.40
C LEU A 326 -9.22 -0.28 17.49
N ARG A 327 -10.51 -0.47 17.80
CA ARG A 327 -11.23 0.30 18.81
C ARG A 327 -10.70 0.06 20.23
N GLU A 328 -10.40 -1.19 20.57
CA GLU A 328 -9.73 -1.54 21.83
C GLU A 328 -8.27 -1.08 21.85
N GLY A 329 -7.57 -1.21 20.72
CA GLY A 329 -6.19 -0.82 20.59
C GLY A 329 -5.98 0.69 20.79
N ILE A 330 -6.81 1.53 20.17
CA ILE A 330 -6.67 2.99 20.31
C ILE A 330 -6.92 3.45 21.76
N LYS A 331 -7.84 2.79 22.50
CA LYS A 331 -8.08 3.08 23.93
C LYS A 331 -6.89 2.72 24.81
N LYS A 332 -6.06 1.73 24.41
CA LYS A 332 -4.80 1.43 25.12
C LYS A 332 -3.75 2.49 24.85
N VAL A 333 -3.69 3.03 23.62
CA VAL A 333 -2.75 4.10 23.26
C VAL A 333 -3.18 5.41 23.90
N TYR A 334 -4.45 5.76 23.80
CA TYR A 334 -5.05 7.00 24.28
C TYR A 334 -6.23 6.74 25.22
N PRO A 335 -6.03 6.42 26.50
CA PRO A 335 -7.12 6.08 27.43
C PRO A 335 -8.13 7.20 27.65
N LYS A 336 -7.71 8.46 27.45
CA LYS A 336 -8.56 9.67 27.62
C LYS A 336 -9.15 10.17 26.31
N LEU A 337 -8.98 9.42 25.20
CA LEU A 337 -9.51 9.81 23.91
C LEU A 337 -11.02 9.59 23.87
N GLU A 338 -11.73 10.63 23.51
CA GLU A 338 -13.18 10.64 23.29
C GLU A 338 -13.46 11.01 21.84
N TRP A 339 -14.54 10.47 21.28
CA TRP A 339 -15.01 10.77 19.93
C TRP A 339 -16.53 10.67 19.86
N LYS A 340 -17.14 11.38 18.90
CA LYS A 340 -18.60 11.43 18.76
C LYS A 340 -19.15 10.44 17.74
N ASP A 341 -18.40 10.18 16.67
CA ASP A 341 -18.84 9.35 15.55
C ASP A 341 -17.67 8.54 14.97
N GLU A 342 -17.95 7.46 14.28
CA GLU A 342 -16.95 6.60 13.66
C GLU A 342 -17.36 6.18 12.25
N GLU A 343 -16.35 6.07 11.40
CA GLU A 343 -16.48 5.52 10.06
C GLU A 343 -15.62 4.27 9.93
N VAL A 344 -16.25 3.19 9.47
CA VAL A 344 -15.58 1.90 9.25
C VAL A 344 -15.48 1.63 7.77
N TRP A 345 -14.31 1.16 7.35
CA TRP A 345 -14.06 0.82 5.97
C TRP A 345 -13.26 -0.48 5.83
N MET A 346 -13.48 -1.18 4.71
CA MET A 346 -12.69 -2.34 4.29
C MET A 346 -12.29 -2.20 2.82
N GLY A 347 -11.07 -2.64 2.50
CA GLY A 347 -10.58 -2.71 1.13
C GLY A 347 -9.60 -3.85 0.91
N HIS A 348 -9.37 -4.14 -0.37
CA HIS A 348 -8.59 -5.27 -0.83
C HIS A 348 -7.15 -4.86 -1.14
N ARG A 349 -6.19 -5.20 -0.26
CA ARG A 349 -4.76 -5.03 -0.52
C ARG A 349 -4.29 -6.11 -1.50
N PRO A 350 -3.69 -5.75 -2.65
CA PRO A 350 -3.13 -6.73 -3.58
C PRO A 350 -1.82 -7.27 -3.03
N THR A 351 -1.74 -8.55 -2.69
CA THR A 351 -0.57 -9.14 -2.07
C THR A 351 0.02 -10.27 -2.90
N THR A 352 1.34 -10.30 -2.97
CA THR A 352 2.14 -11.35 -3.60
C THR A 352 2.85 -12.18 -2.53
N PRO A 353 3.17 -13.45 -2.78
CA PRO A 353 3.72 -14.31 -1.73
C PRO A 353 5.16 -13.94 -1.32
N ASP A 354 5.87 -13.17 -2.13
CA ASP A 354 7.21 -12.65 -1.81
C ASP A 354 7.20 -11.23 -1.25
N CYS A 355 6.02 -10.67 -1.00
CA CYS A 355 5.88 -9.31 -0.51
C CYS A 355 6.48 -8.21 -1.42
N MET A 356 6.60 -8.44 -2.72
CA MET A 356 7.07 -7.43 -3.70
C MET A 356 6.00 -7.13 -4.75
N PRO A 357 5.90 -5.91 -5.26
CA PRO A 357 4.97 -5.60 -6.34
C PRO A 357 5.32 -6.35 -7.62
N VAL A 358 4.35 -6.44 -8.53
CA VAL A 358 4.59 -6.78 -9.94
C VAL A 358 4.76 -5.47 -10.69
N LEU A 359 5.97 -5.25 -11.21
CA LEU A 359 6.36 -4.01 -11.85
C LEU A 359 7.26 -4.28 -13.06
N GLY A 360 6.90 -3.72 -14.20
CA GLY A 360 7.69 -3.85 -15.41
C GLY A 360 6.90 -4.22 -16.64
N LYS A 361 7.59 -4.68 -17.67
CA LYS A 361 7.04 -5.10 -18.95
C LYS A 361 6.51 -6.53 -18.87
N SER A 362 5.46 -6.81 -19.61
CA SER A 362 4.95 -8.18 -19.77
C SER A 362 6.00 -9.09 -20.40
N GLU A 363 6.01 -10.35 -20.00
CA GLU A 363 6.83 -11.41 -20.55
C GLU A 363 6.42 -11.83 -21.97
N THR A 364 5.18 -11.55 -22.37
CA THR A 364 4.60 -12.00 -23.64
C THR A 364 4.30 -10.85 -24.61
N SER A 365 4.47 -9.60 -24.19
CA SER A 365 4.17 -8.43 -25.02
C SER A 365 5.09 -7.25 -24.72
N ASN A 366 5.52 -6.59 -25.77
CA ASN A 366 6.30 -5.35 -25.68
C ASN A 366 5.45 -4.11 -25.38
N ASP A 367 4.13 -4.24 -25.42
CA ASP A 367 3.20 -3.14 -25.37
C ASP A 367 2.34 -3.14 -24.08
N ILE A 368 2.55 -4.15 -23.23
CA ILE A 368 1.82 -4.30 -21.97
C ILE A 368 2.77 -4.20 -20.79
N PHE A 369 2.36 -3.41 -19.79
CA PHE A 369 3.14 -3.12 -18.58
C PHE A 369 2.29 -3.37 -17.33
N PHE A 370 2.95 -3.65 -16.21
CA PHE A 370 2.34 -3.98 -14.93
C PHE A 370 2.84 -3.03 -13.84
N ALA A 371 1.93 -2.54 -13.00
CA ALA A 371 2.23 -1.80 -11.78
C ALA A 371 1.17 -2.05 -10.71
N PHE A 372 1.17 -3.25 -10.11
CA PHE A 372 0.22 -3.69 -9.09
C PHE A 372 0.90 -4.52 -7.99
N GLY A 373 0.15 -4.95 -6.98
CA GLY A 373 0.70 -5.83 -5.93
C GLY A 373 1.47 -5.08 -4.84
N GLY A 374 1.19 -3.79 -4.63
CA GLY A 374 1.91 -2.94 -3.67
C GLY A 374 1.58 -3.21 -2.20
N GLN A 375 0.72 -4.17 -1.89
CA GLN A 375 0.37 -4.61 -0.53
C GLN A 375 -0.06 -3.46 0.41
N HIS A 376 0.45 -3.46 1.64
CA HIS A 376 0.22 -2.40 2.62
C HIS A 376 1.04 -1.11 2.35
N ILE A 377 2.13 -1.21 1.57
CA ILE A 377 2.98 -0.06 1.21
C ILE A 377 2.66 0.55 -0.16
N GLY A 378 1.61 0.08 -0.83
CA GLY A 378 1.24 0.52 -2.19
C GLY A 378 1.07 2.03 -2.31
N LEU A 379 0.55 2.70 -1.28
CA LEU A 379 0.46 4.16 -1.28
C LEU A 379 1.85 4.80 -1.26
N THR A 380 2.76 4.32 -0.43
CA THR A 380 4.14 4.81 -0.31
C THR A 380 4.90 4.70 -1.64
N ILE A 381 4.85 3.53 -2.28
CA ILE A 381 5.67 3.24 -3.48
C ILE A 381 4.98 3.58 -4.81
N GLY A 382 3.67 3.86 -4.80
CA GLY A 382 2.87 4.06 -6.01
C GLY A 382 3.43 5.12 -6.97
N PRO A 383 3.84 6.31 -6.50
CA PRO A 383 4.44 7.32 -7.36
C PRO A 383 5.77 6.86 -8.00
N LYS A 384 6.60 6.12 -7.26
CA LYS A 384 7.83 5.56 -7.83
C LYS A 384 7.53 4.49 -8.87
N MET A 385 6.56 3.61 -8.63
CA MET A 385 6.11 2.64 -9.63
C MET A 385 5.62 3.34 -10.89
N GLY A 386 4.82 4.41 -10.76
CA GLY A 386 4.37 5.21 -11.89
C GLY A 386 5.51 5.84 -12.69
N SER A 387 6.52 6.38 -11.99
CA SER A 387 7.74 6.92 -12.62
C SER A 387 8.53 5.85 -13.39
N ILE A 388 8.68 4.66 -12.82
CA ILE A 388 9.37 3.53 -13.47
C ILE A 388 8.63 3.09 -14.74
N ILE A 389 7.30 2.97 -14.68
CA ILE A 389 6.49 2.64 -15.87
C ILE A 389 6.64 3.71 -16.95
N THR A 390 6.63 4.98 -16.58
CA THR A 390 6.85 6.08 -17.51
C THR A 390 8.21 5.95 -18.22
N ASN A 391 9.26 5.69 -17.46
CA ASN A 391 10.60 5.49 -18.03
C ASN A 391 10.66 4.25 -18.93
N LEU A 392 9.99 3.14 -18.58
CA LEU A 392 9.94 1.93 -19.41
C LEU A 392 9.23 2.16 -20.74
N ILE A 393 8.11 2.89 -20.72
CA ILE A 393 7.31 3.18 -21.93
C ILE A 393 8.09 4.11 -22.88
N LEU A 394 8.91 5.00 -22.32
CA LEU A 394 9.71 5.97 -23.08
C LEU A 394 11.15 5.50 -23.35
N ASP A 395 11.46 4.23 -23.11
CA ASP A 395 12.78 3.62 -23.26
C ASP A 395 13.89 4.39 -22.54
N LYS A 396 13.56 5.06 -21.42
CA LYS A 396 14.51 5.76 -20.55
C LYS A 396 15.22 4.78 -19.60
N LYS A 397 16.47 5.10 -19.27
CA LYS A 397 17.28 4.30 -18.32
C LYS A 397 16.59 4.17 -16.97
N GLN A 398 16.59 2.96 -16.43
CA GLN A 398 16.13 2.67 -15.07
C GLN A 398 17.28 2.83 -14.08
N ASN A 399 16.97 3.34 -12.88
CA ASN A 399 17.93 3.49 -11.78
C ASN A 399 17.89 2.33 -10.76
N ILE A 400 17.00 1.37 -10.96
CA ILE A 400 16.89 0.16 -10.14
C ILE A 400 16.80 -1.09 -11.02
N PRO A 401 17.26 -2.25 -10.54
CA PRO A 401 17.07 -3.53 -11.24
C PRO A 401 15.61 -3.95 -11.18
N LEU A 402 15.01 -4.31 -12.34
CA LEU A 402 13.58 -4.66 -12.42
C LEU A 402 13.34 -6.18 -12.50
N ALA A 403 14.35 -6.98 -12.66
CA ALA A 403 14.20 -8.43 -12.85
C ALA A 403 13.43 -9.12 -11.71
N GLN A 404 13.65 -8.66 -10.48
CA GLN A 404 12.98 -9.20 -9.29
C GLN A 404 11.49 -8.83 -9.15
N PHE A 405 11.03 -7.82 -9.90
CA PHE A 405 9.64 -7.36 -9.88
C PHE A 405 8.79 -7.92 -11.03
N ARG A 406 9.39 -8.67 -11.95
CA ARG A 406 8.68 -9.24 -13.10
C ARG A 406 7.59 -10.22 -12.64
N ASN A 407 6.51 -10.32 -13.42
CA ASN A 407 5.41 -11.24 -13.11
C ASN A 407 5.85 -12.71 -13.21
N ASP A 408 6.73 -13.05 -14.16
CA ASP A 408 7.18 -14.43 -14.41
C ASP A 408 8.12 -15.00 -13.34
N ARG A 409 8.52 -14.22 -12.33
CA ARG A 409 9.37 -14.68 -11.22
C ARG A 409 8.76 -15.79 -10.35
N PHE A 410 7.44 -15.98 -10.44
CA PHE A 410 6.73 -17.03 -9.70
C PHE A 410 6.67 -18.36 -10.44
N TYR A 411 7.07 -18.40 -11.73
CA TYR A 411 6.86 -19.53 -12.64
C TYR A 411 8.15 -19.98 -13.34
N LYS A 412 9.28 -19.44 -12.94
CA LYS A 412 10.62 -19.84 -13.35
C LYS A 412 11.25 -20.85 -12.42
#